data_7cf03ebf4f35fec39edf76b66330015a
#
_entry.id   7cf03ebf4f35fec39edf76b66330015a
#
_cell.length_a   1.000
_cell.length_b   1.000
_cell.length_c   1.000
_cell.angle_alpha   90.00
_cell.angle_beta   90.00
_cell.angle_gamma   90.00
#
_symmetry.space_group_name_H-M   'P 1'
#
loop_
_entity.id
_entity.type
_entity.pdbx_description
1 polymer ?
#
loop_
_entity_poly.entity_id
_entity_poly.type
_entity_poly.pdbx_seq_one_letter_code
_entity_poly.pdbx_strand_id
1 'polypeptide(L)'
;MEKYEKVVKSGEDREKIPDNVVRVNARTQIKSYVRYILKQFEEVKVEDVTLSSMGNAMAKMVTITEIIKHRIGGLSQHNSVEMQTFKDEYKPKEEGLDNLELERKVTCFRIHLSLKNLGEKTKDPGFQAPLEADEVKPENGPEE
;
A
#
# COMPACT_ATOMS: atom_id res chain seq x y z
N MET A 1 -6.32 25.38 13.67
CA MET A 1 -7.04 25.21 14.95
C MET A 1 -6.11 25.35 16.14
N GLU A 2 -5.78 26.58 16.44
CA GLU A 2 -4.81 26.88 17.49
C GLU A 2 -5.30 26.57 18.90
N LYS A 3 -6.62 26.55 19.10
CA LYS A 3 -7.21 26.31 20.41
C LYS A 3 -7.46 24.84 20.72
N TYR A 4 -7.08 23.94 19.82
CA TYR A 4 -7.34 22.52 19.98
C TYR A 4 -6.06 21.70 19.77
N GLU A 5 -5.92 20.67 20.56
CA GLU A 5 -4.88 19.67 20.36
C GLU A 5 -5.49 18.43 19.72
N LYS A 6 -4.80 17.89 18.74
CA LYS A 6 -5.24 16.65 18.09
C LYS A 6 -4.96 15.47 19.02
N VAL A 7 -6.00 14.71 19.31
CA VAL A 7 -5.86 13.46 20.05
C VAL A 7 -5.76 12.33 19.04
N VAL A 8 -4.61 11.74 18.97
CA VAL A 8 -4.38 10.61 18.07
C VAL A 8 -4.84 9.36 18.77
N LYS A 9 -5.80 8.67 18.18
CA LYS A 9 -6.18 7.34 18.65
C LYS A 9 -5.11 6.38 18.18
N SER A 10 -4.12 6.21 19.01
CA SER A 10 -2.97 5.42 18.65
C SER A 10 -3.06 4.02 19.23
N GLY A 11 -2.43 3.11 18.60
CA GLY A 11 -2.07 1.84 19.17
C GLY A 11 -3.16 0.82 19.36
N GLU A 12 -4.25 1.20 19.97
CA GLU A 12 -5.33 0.27 20.27
C GLU A 12 -5.96 -0.35 19.03
N ASP A 13 -6.06 0.45 17.97
CA ASP A 13 -6.68 0.03 16.73
C ASP A 13 -5.67 -0.40 15.68
N ARG A 14 -4.42 -0.46 16.05
CA ARG A 14 -3.40 -0.91 15.11
C ARG A 14 -3.38 -2.41 15.07
N GLU A 15 -4.02 -2.96 14.06
CA GLU A 15 -3.87 -4.37 13.79
C GLU A 15 -2.43 -4.66 13.44
N LYS A 16 -1.95 -5.81 13.88
CA LYS A 16 -0.62 -6.26 13.50
C LYS A 16 -0.58 -6.42 11.99
N ILE A 17 0.36 -5.74 11.35
CA ILE A 17 0.51 -5.82 9.91
C ILE A 17 1.16 -7.17 9.56
N PRO A 18 0.51 -7.99 8.72
CA PRO A 18 1.16 -9.22 8.25
C PRO A 18 2.47 -8.93 7.54
N ASP A 19 3.41 -9.84 7.63
CA ASP A 19 4.74 -9.65 7.04
C ASP A 19 4.73 -9.43 5.54
N ASN A 20 3.70 -9.92 4.85
CA ASN A 20 3.59 -9.77 3.41
C ASN A 20 2.79 -8.53 2.97
N VAL A 21 2.49 -7.62 3.90
CA VAL A 21 1.85 -6.36 3.58
C VAL A 21 2.86 -5.24 3.71
N VAL A 22 3.02 -4.48 2.64
CA VAL A 22 3.96 -3.37 2.59
C VAL A 22 3.17 -2.06 2.50
N ARG A 23 3.35 -1.20 3.49
CA ARG A 23 2.74 0.12 3.46
C ARG A 23 3.69 1.11 2.81
N VAL A 24 3.22 1.73 1.75
CA VAL A 24 4.02 2.69 1.00
C VAL A 24 3.70 4.09 1.48
N ASN A 25 4.72 4.82 1.89
CA ASN A 25 4.58 6.21 2.32
C ASN A 25 5.37 7.13 1.38
N ALA A 26 5.15 8.43 1.52
CA ALA A 26 5.79 9.41 0.65
C ALA A 26 7.26 9.68 1.00
N ARG A 27 7.72 9.23 2.16
CA ARG A 27 9.06 9.56 2.65
C ARG A 27 10.13 8.56 2.23
N THR A 28 9.80 7.29 2.19
CA THR A 28 10.77 6.24 1.89
C THR A 28 11.01 6.16 0.39
N GLN A 29 12.25 5.94 0.00
CA GLN A 29 12.62 5.87 -1.41
C GLN A 29 12.09 4.63 -2.08
N ILE A 30 11.81 4.75 -3.37
CA ILE A 30 11.32 3.62 -4.19
C ILE A 30 12.29 2.44 -4.13
N LYS A 31 13.58 2.70 -4.19
CA LYS A 31 14.60 1.64 -4.15
C LYS A 31 14.50 0.76 -2.93
N SER A 32 14.17 1.33 -1.79
CA SER A 32 14.06 0.58 -0.55
C SER A 32 12.91 -0.41 -0.60
N TYR A 33 11.77 0.02 -1.13
CA TYR A 33 10.61 -0.86 -1.29
C TYR A 33 10.88 -1.97 -2.30
N VAL A 34 11.46 -1.61 -3.44
CA VAL A 34 11.76 -2.58 -4.48
C VAL A 34 12.69 -3.66 -3.94
N ARG A 35 13.74 -3.25 -3.26
CA ARG A 35 14.71 -4.19 -2.67
C ARG A 35 14.05 -5.12 -1.67
N TYR A 36 13.22 -4.55 -0.79
CA TYR A 36 12.53 -5.34 0.22
C TYR A 36 11.58 -6.37 -0.41
N ILE A 37 10.79 -5.94 -1.38
CA ILE A 37 9.79 -6.82 -2.01
C ILE A 37 10.47 -7.91 -2.83
N LEU A 38 11.52 -7.57 -3.59
CA LEU A 38 12.27 -8.56 -4.33
C LEU A 38 12.86 -9.62 -3.40
N LYS A 39 13.34 -9.19 -2.24
CA LYS A 39 13.87 -10.09 -1.24
C LYS A 39 12.80 -11.03 -0.69
N GLN A 40 11.58 -10.52 -0.50
CA GLN A 40 10.47 -11.35 -0.04
C GLN A 40 10.16 -12.45 -1.04
N PHE A 41 10.15 -12.17 -2.33
CA PHE A 41 9.87 -13.16 -3.34
C PHE A 41 11.05 -14.12 -3.57
N GLU A 42 12.25 -13.59 -3.61
CA GLU A 42 13.43 -14.37 -4.00
C GLU A 42 14.06 -15.14 -2.85
N GLU A 43 14.16 -14.56 -1.66
CA GLU A 43 14.83 -15.19 -0.53
C GLU A 43 13.86 -15.84 0.44
N VAL A 44 12.82 -15.11 0.85
CA VAL A 44 11.81 -15.65 1.77
C VAL A 44 10.85 -16.58 1.02
N LYS A 45 10.72 -16.38 -0.28
CA LYS A 45 9.87 -17.17 -1.17
C LYS A 45 8.40 -17.13 -0.80
N VAL A 46 7.94 -15.90 -0.49
CA VAL A 46 6.51 -15.68 -0.33
C VAL A 46 5.83 -15.84 -1.68
N GLU A 47 4.56 -16.22 -1.65
CA GLU A 47 3.79 -16.38 -2.88
C GLU A 47 3.04 -15.13 -3.27
N ASP A 48 2.81 -14.25 -2.33
CA ASP A 48 2.11 -13.01 -2.57
C ASP A 48 2.60 -11.89 -1.66
N VAL A 49 2.41 -10.66 -2.13
CA VAL A 49 2.70 -9.45 -1.37
C VAL A 49 1.59 -8.45 -1.68
N THR A 50 1.13 -7.76 -0.65
CA THR A 50 0.14 -6.69 -0.81
C THR A 50 0.81 -5.36 -0.49
N LEU A 51 0.72 -4.42 -1.43
CA LEU A 51 1.14 -3.04 -1.19
C LEU A 51 -0.08 -2.21 -0.87
N SER A 52 0.04 -1.33 0.09
CA SER A 52 -1.05 -0.44 0.41
C SER A 52 -0.54 0.98 0.59
N SER A 53 -1.33 1.95 0.16
CA SER A 53 -0.99 3.35 0.31
C SER A 53 -2.23 4.17 0.55
N MET A 54 -2.01 5.35 1.11
CA MET A 54 -3.08 6.32 1.31
C MET A 54 -2.65 7.66 0.72
N GLY A 55 -3.60 8.34 0.10
CA GLY A 55 -3.38 9.69 -0.38
C GLY A 55 -2.29 9.79 -1.45
N ASN A 56 -1.32 10.66 -1.20
CA ASN A 56 -0.34 11.03 -2.22
C ASN A 56 0.75 9.99 -2.49
N ALA A 57 0.77 8.88 -1.76
CA ALA A 57 1.74 7.82 -2.00
C ALA A 57 1.31 6.81 -3.08
N MET A 58 0.12 6.99 -3.65
CA MET A 58 -0.41 6.05 -4.64
C MET A 58 0.46 5.95 -5.90
N ALA A 59 0.92 7.09 -6.40
CA ALA A 59 1.75 7.10 -7.62
C ALA A 59 3.06 6.35 -7.41
N LYS A 60 3.67 6.53 -6.25
CA LYS A 60 4.88 5.82 -5.87
C LYS A 60 4.63 4.31 -5.81
N MET A 61 3.51 3.91 -5.24
CA MET A 61 3.16 2.50 -5.13
C MET A 61 2.98 1.85 -6.51
N VAL A 62 2.35 2.55 -7.44
CA VAL A 62 2.20 2.04 -8.81
C VAL A 62 3.56 1.86 -9.48
N THR A 63 4.47 2.81 -9.30
CA THR A 63 5.82 2.71 -9.85
C THR A 63 6.55 1.50 -9.29
N ILE A 64 6.48 1.30 -7.97
CA ILE A 64 7.10 0.14 -7.31
C ILE A 64 6.53 -1.16 -7.90
N THR A 65 5.22 -1.23 -8.03
CA THR A 65 4.53 -2.41 -8.55
C THR A 65 5.00 -2.74 -9.96
N GLU A 66 5.09 -1.75 -10.83
CA GLU A 66 5.53 -1.99 -12.20
C GLU A 66 6.98 -2.48 -12.26
N ILE A 67 7.86 -1.92 -11.43
CA ILE A 67 9.24 -2.39 -11.37
C ILE A 67 9.29 -3.84 -10.95
N ILE A 68 8.53 -4.22 -9.93
CA ILE A 68 8.50 -5.59 -9.43
C ILE A 68 7.98 -6.54 -10.51
N LYS A 69 6.90 -6.18 -11.19
CA LYS A 69 6.32 -7.03 -12.24
C LYS A 69 7.26 -7.25 -13.40
N HIS A 70 8.09 -6.27 -13.71
CA HIS A 70 9.07 -6.40 -14.79
C HIS A 70 10.28 -7.24 -14.39
N ARG A 71 10.47 -7.47 -13.11
CA ARG A 71 11.60 -8.27 -12.64
C ARG A 71 11.23 -9.70 -12.27
N ILE A 72 9.99 -9.94 -11.88
CA ILE A 72 9.51 -11.25 -11.47
C ILE A 72 8.37 -11.67 -12.39
N GLY A 73 8.58 -12.75 -13.12
CA GLY A 73 7.55 -13.26 -14.00
C GLY A 73 6.43 -13.96 -13.26
N GLY A 74 5.26 -13.96 -13.86
CA GLY A 74 4.12 -14.70 -13.34
C GLY A 74 3.31 -14.03 -12.26
N LEU A 75 3.56 -12.75 -11.99
CA LEU A 75 2.80 -12.03 -10.98
C LEU A 75 1.49 -11.50 -11.53
N SER A 76 0.38 -11.98 -10.96
CA SER A 76 -0.93 -11.39 -11.19
C SER A 76 -1.10 -10.18 -10.26
N GLN A 77 -1.82 -9.19 -10.72
CA GLN A 77 -2.07 -7.98 -9.93
C GLN A 77 -3.58 -7.81 -9.75
N HIS A 78 -3.97 -7.56 -8.51
CA HIS A 78 -5.36 -7.23 -8.20
C HIS A 78 -5.37 -5.91 -7.46
N ASN A 79 -6.05 -4.93 -8.01
CA ASN A 79 -6.15 -3.59 -7.45
C ASN A 79 -7.47 -3.42 -6.75
N SER A 80 -7.45 -2.81 -5.58
CA SER A 80 -8.68 -2.44 -4.89
C SER A 80 -8.55 -1.07 -4.28
N VAL A 81 -9.66 -0.37 -4.19
CA VAL A 81 -9.71 0.99 -3.65
C VAL A 81 -10.79 1.02 -2.59
N GLU A 82 -10.45 1.54 -1.44
CA GLU A 82 -11.39 1.73 -0.35
C GLU A 82 -11.36 3.18 0.11
N MET A 83 -12.49 3.67 0.55
CA MET A 83 -12.57 4.96 1.20
C MET A 83 -12.65 4.71 2.69
N GLN A 84 -11.67 5.19 3.44
CA GLN A 84 -11.67 5.07 4.89
C GLN A 84 -12.01 6.41 5.52
N THR A 85 -12.83 6.35 6.56
CA THR A 85 -13.20 7.53 7.32
C THR A 85 -12.40 7.54 8.61
N PHE A 86 -11.68 8.63 8.83
CA PHE A 86 -10.95 8.85 10.07
C PHE A 86 -11.63 9.94 10.85
N LYS A 87 -11.77 9.72 12.15
CA LYS A 87 -12.30 10.71 13.06
C LYS A 87 -11.15 11.26 13.87
N ASP A 88 -10.91 12.54 13.72
CA ASP A 88 -9.90 13.24 14.49
C ASP A 88 -10.60 14.02 15.60
N GLU A 89 -10.21 13.74 16.83
CA GLU A 89 -10.76 14.42 17.99
C GLU A 89 -9.77 15.46 18.48
N TYR A 90 -10.26 16.67 18.70
CA TYR A 90 -9.45 17.78 19.16
C TYR A 90 -9.93 18.23 20.53
N LYS A 91 -9.05 18.19 21.51
CA LYS A 91 -9.36 18.67 22.85
C LYS A 91 -9.11 20.17 22.91
N PRO A 92 -10.01 20.94 23.55
CA PRO A 92 -9.79 22.38 23.70
C PRO A 92 -8.60 22.65 24.61
N LYS A 93 -7.82 23.67 24.25
CA LYS A 93 -6.72 24.15 25.08
C LYS A 93 -7.18 25.11 26.14
N GLU A 94 -8.39 25.65 26.00
CA GLU A 94 -8.99 26.58 26.94
C GLU A 94 -10.20 25.93 27.61
N GLU A 95 -10.39 26.21 28.88
CA GLU A 95 -11.55 25.74 29.61
C GLU A 95 -12.84 26.32 29.05
N GLY A 96 -13.89 25.52 29.06
CA GLY A 96 -15.19 25.96 28.60
C GLY A 96 -15.50 25.71 27.15
N LEU A 97 -14.51 25.17 26.38
CA LEU A 97 -14.75 24.80 25.01
C LEU A 97 -15.07 23.31 24.95
N ASP A 98 -15.97 22.95 24.06
CA ASP A 98 -16.29 21.53 23.81
C ASP A 98 -15.21 20.88 22.97
N ASN A 99 -15.10 19.57 23.10
CA ASN A 99 -14.24 18.79 22.23
C ASN A 99 -14.73 18.92 20.79
N LEU A 100 -13.77 18.99 19.85
CA LEU A 100 -14.07 19.06 18.43
C LEU A 100 -13.76 17.73 17.79
N GLU A 101 -14.72 17.16 17.09
CA GLU A 101 -14.55 15.93 16.34
C GLU A 101 -14.72 16.22 14.86
N LEU A 102 -13.71 15.89 14.07
CA LEU A 102 -13.74 16.08 12.62
C LEU A 102 -13.61 14.73 11.93
N GLU A 103 -14.39 14.57 10.89
CA GLU A 103 -14.27 13.41 10.03
C GLU A 103 -13.50 13.78 8.77
N ARG A 104 -12.63 12.91 8.35
CA ARG A 104 -11.98 13.04 7.05
C ARG A 104 -12.01 11.70 6.34
N LYS A 105 -12.19 11.76 5.04
CA LYS A 105 -12.20 10.57 4.20
C LYS A 105 -10.90 10.49 3.45
N VAL A 106 -10.28 9.33 3.49
CA VAL A 106 -9.00 9.09 2.82
C VAL A 106 -9.14 7.88 1.93
N THR A 107 -8.69 8.02 0.69
CA THR A 107 -8.67 6.89 -0.24
C THR A 107 -7.51 5.99 0.08
N CYS A 108 -7.80 4.71 0.31
CA CYS A 108 -6.79 3.66 0.47
C CYS A 108 -6.73 2.86 -0.82
N PHE A 109 -5.54 2.71 -1.34
CA PHE A 109 -5.31 1.93 -2.55
C PHE A 109 -4.48 0.72 -2.19
N ARG A 110 -4.91 -0.46 -2.64
CA ARG A 110 -4.20 -1.71 -2.39
C ARG A 110 -3.89 -2.41 -3.69
N ILE A 111 -2.69 -2.92 -3.79
CA ILE A 111 -2.27 -3.75 -4.91
C ILE A 111 -1.80 -5.08 -4.36
N HIS A 112 -2.47 -6.14 -4.76
CA HIS A 112 -2.10 -7.50 -4.39
C HIS A 112 -1.38 -8.13 -5.56
N LEU A 113 -0.12 -8.50 -5.35
CA LEU A 113 0.72 -9.18 -6.33
C LEU A 113 0.84 -10.64 -5.91
N SER A 114 0.52 -11.57 -6.79
CA SER A 114 0.50 -12.97 -6.45
C SER A 114 1.02 -13.85 -7.57
N LEU A 115 1.79 -14.87 -7.18
CA LEU A 115 2.19 -15.94 -8.09
C LEU A 115 1.11 -17.02 -8.19
N LYS A 116 0.12 -16.96 -7.31
CA LYS A 116 -0.98 -17.92 -7.29
C LYS A 116 -2.11 -17.46 -8.19
N ASN A 117 -2.94 -18.41 -8.61
CA ASN A 117 -4.17 -18.10 -9.29
C ASN A 117 -5.13 -17.41 -8.30
N LEU A 118 -5.61 -16.24 -8.66
CA LEU A 118 -6.50 -15.47 -7.80
C LEU A 118 -7.98 -15.85 -7.90
N GLY A 119 -8.31 -16.82 -8.72
CA GLY A 119 -9.69 -17.37 -8.79
C GLY A 119 -10.74 -16.34 -9.16
N GLU A 120 -11.71 -16.14 -8.27
CA GLU A 120 -12.81 -15.20 -8.54
C GLU A 120 -12.34 -13.76 -8.78
N LYS A 121 -11.21 -13.37 -8.21
CA LYS A 121 -10.69 -12.02 -8.39
C LYS A 121 -10.26 -11.74 -9.82
N THR A 122 -10.03 -12.78 -10.64
CA THR A 122 -9.67 -12.59 -12.05
C THR A 122 -10.79 -11.95 -12.85
N LYS A 123 -12.01 -11.97 -12.33
CA LYS A 123 -13.17 -11.39 -12.99
C LYS A 123 -13.39 -9.93 -12.61
N ASP A 124 -12.68 -9.43 -11.62
CA ASP A 124 -12.83 -8.06 -11.17
C ASP A 124 -12.17 -7.08 -12.14
N PRO A 125 -12.73 -5.88 -12.29
CA PRO A 125 -12.11 -4.86 -13.16
C PRO A 125 -10.68 -4.48 -12.74
N GLY A 126 -10.35 -4.64 -11.46
CA GLY A 126 -9.02 -4.32 -10.95
C GLY A 126 -7.96 -5.39 -11.20
N PHE A 127 -8.33 -6.50 -11.83
CA PHE A 127 -7.39 -7.58 -12.08
C PHE A 127 -6.54 -7.31 -13.31
N GLN A 128 -5.23 -7.58 -13.20
CA GLN A 128 -4.32 -7.57 -14.32
C GLN A 128 -3.57 -8.90 -14.37
N ALA A 129 -3.60 -9.54 -15.53
CA ALA A 129 -2.89 -10.79 -15.75
C ALA A 129 -1.38 -10.57 -15.69
N PRO A 130 -0.59 -11.64 -15.45
CA PRO A 130 0.86 -11.51 -15.47
C PRO A 130 1.35 -10.95 -16.80
N LEU A 131 2.47 -10.23 -16.76
CA LEU A 131 3.11 -9.73 -17.97
C LEU A 131 3.59 -10.89 -18.82
N GLU A 132 3.65 -10.68 -20.13
CA GLU A 132 4.19 -11.67 -21.03
C GLU A 132 5.70 -11.83 -20.79
N ALA A 133 6.24 -13.00 -21.16
CA ALA A 133 7.61 -13.32 -20.85
C ALA A 133 8.63 -12.33 -21.43
N ASP A 134 8.34 -11.75 -22.59
CA ASP A 134 9.23 -10.78 -23.22
C ASP A 134 9.23 -9.42 -22.52
N GLU A 135 8.21 -9.15 -21.70
CA GLU A 135 8.14 -7.92 -20.92
C GLU A 135 8.88 -8.02 -19.59
N VAL A 136 9.20 -9.24 -19.16
CA VAL A 136 9.87 -9.46 -17.88
C VAL A 136 11.36 -9.54 -18.11
N LYS A 137 12.14 -8.73 -17.36
CA LYS A 137 13.59 -8.70 -17.44
C LYS A 137 14.20 -8.88 -16.06
N PRO A 138 14.19 -10.12 -15.54
CA PRO A 138 14.54 -10.34 -14.13
C PRO A 138 15.99 -10.06 -13.77
N GLU A 139 16.93 -10.21 -14.69
CA GLU A 139 18.34 -10.05 -14.38
C GLU A 139 18.88 -8.66 -14.68
N ASN A 140 18.42 -8.10 -15.76
CA ASN A 140 18.91 -6.82 -16.25
C ASN A 140 17.76 -5.87 -16.39
N GLY A 141 17.01 -5.71 -15.31
CA GLY A 141 15.98 -4.71 -15.33
C GLY A 141 16.56 -3.37 -15.73
N PRO A 142 15.74 -2.40 -16.13
CA PRO A 142 16.28 -1.12 -16.54
C PRO A 142 17.19 -0.59 -15.46
N GLU A 143 18.39 -0.26 -15.86
CA GLU A 143 19.42 0.18 -14.92
C GLU A 143 19.19 1.59 -14.42
N GLU A 144 18.32 2.27 -15.03
CA GLU A 144 17.98 3.65 -14.75
C GLU A 144 17.10 3.83 -13.53
#